data_323935226a50c8c779957194a22c4fff
#
_entry.id   323935226a50c8c779957194a22c4fff
#
_cell.length_a   1.000
_cell.length_b   1.000
_cell.length_c   1.000
_cell.angle_alpha   90.00
_cell.angle_beta   90.00
_cell.angle_gamma   90.00
#
_symmetry.space_group_name_H-M   'P 1'
#
loop_
_entity.id
_entity.type
_entity.pdbx_description
1 polymer ?
#
loop_
_entity_poly.entity_id
_entity_poly.type
_entity_poly.pdbx_seq_one_letter_code
_entity_poly.pdbx_strand_id
1 'polypeptide(L)'
;LGYPRRALRLHAAAVDIVSRFDGAVPSDYADLRSLPGIGDYTAAAVAAFGFGQAQAVLDTNVRRVLARVLAAEEFPRPAVTVAERAQAAALLPPAPTAAKWSVAVMELGALVCTASRPRCASCPVGDLCAWVAAGRPAYDGPERKGQSWAGTDRMVRGRLMAVLRDAEGPVSQAQLDAAWDLAEQRDRALAGLLDDGLAVRSSEGMYSLPN
;
A
#
# COMPACT_ATOMS: atom_id res chain seq x y z
N LEU A 1 8.64 -0.56 11.61
CA LEU A 1 7.80 -0.78 10.42
C LEU A 1 7.01 -2.08 10.57
N GLY A 2 5.66 -2.01 10.60
CA GLY A 2 4.81 -3.20 10.73
C GLY A 2 4.77 -4.12 9.50
N TYR A 3 5.64 -3.90 8.52
CA TYR A 3 5.76 -4.71 7.28
C TYR A 3 7.23 -4.99 6.96
N PRO A 4 7.90 -5.83 7.75
CA PRO A 4 9.32 -6.09 7.53
C PRO A 4 9.62 -6.67 6.14
N ARG A 5 8.72 -7.49 5.56
CA ARG A 5 8.84 -7.98 4.17
C ARG A 5 8.86 -6.87 3.12
N ARG A 6 8.32 -5.68 3.42
CA ARG A 6 8.43 -4.54 2.48
C ARG A 6 9.85 -4.01 2.42
N ALA A 7 10.60 -4.03 3.53
CA ALA A 7 12.02 -3.66 3.54
C ALA A 7 12.85 -4.63 2.69
N LEU A 8 12.63 -5.94 2.82
CA LEU A 8 13.30 -6.95 1.99
C LEU A 8 13.03 -6.74 0.49
N ARG A 9 11.77 -6.49 0.13
CA ARG A 9 11.40 -6.22 -1.26
C ARG A 9 12.01 -4.93 -1.79
N LEU A 10 12.07 -3.88 -0.97
CA LEU A 10 12.73 -2.63 -1.34
C LEU A 10 14.23 -2.82 -1.53
N HIS A 11 14.88 -3.59 -0.66
CA HIS A 11 16.29 -3.96 -0.81
C HIS A 11 16.52 -4.76 -2.11
N ALA A 12 15.72 -5.78 -2.37
CA ALA A 12 15.80 -6.55 -3.61
C ALA A 12 15.59 -5.67 -4.85
N ALA A 13 14.63 -4.75 -4.82
CA ALA A 13 14.44 -3.77 -5.90
C ALA A 13 15.66 -2.87 -6.09
N ALA A 14 16.30 -2.43 -5.00
CA ALA A 14 17.52 -1.62 -5.09
C ALA A 14 18.69 -2.40 -5.71
N VAL A 15 18.87 -3.67 -5.36
CA VAL A 15 19.86 -4.57 -5.98
C VAL A 15 19.60 -4.74 -7.47
N ASP A 16 18.33 -4.97 -7.86
CA ASP A 16 17.93 -5.06 -9.28
C ASP A 16 18.18 -3.74 -10.04
N ILE A 17 17.91 -2.60 -9.42
CA ILE A 17 18.18 -1.28 -10.02
C ILE A 17 19.68 -1.11 -10.29
N VAL A 18 20.52 -1.49 -9.35
CA VAL A 18 21.98 -1.42 -9.54
C VAL A 18 22.43 -2.35 -10.66
N SER A 19 21.93 -3.61 -10.70
CA SER A 19 22.42 -4.62 -11.65
C SER A 19 21.86 -4.47 -13.06
N ARG A 20 20.65 -3.96 -13.22
CA ARG A 20 19.93 -3.92 -14.52
C ARG A 20 19.83 -2.51 -15.11
N PHE A 21 19.94 -1.49 -14.30
CA PHE A 21 19.72 -0.09 -14.67
C PHE A 21 20.86 0.83 -14.22
N ASP A 22 22.06 0.30 -13.99
CA ASP A 22 23.27 1.05 -13.62
C ASP A 22 23.08 1.98 -12.39
N GLY A 23 22.24 1.57 -11.46
CA GLY A 23 21.93 2.33 -10.25
C GLY A 23 20.91 3.47 -10.44
N ALA A 24 20.42 3.70 -11.64
CA ALA A 24 19.38 4.69 -11.91
C ALA A 24 17.98 4.07 -11.83
N VAL A 25 17.07 4.69 -11.08
CA VAL A 25 15.68 4.24 -11.03
C VAL A 25 15.06 4.39 -12.42
N PRO A 26 14.52 3.30 -13.04
CA PRO A 26 13.91 3.40 -14.36
C PRO A 26 12.67 4.28 -14.33
N SER A 27 12.42 5.00 -15.40
CA SER A 27 11.23 5.85 -15.54
C SER A 27 10.06 5.15 -16.22
N ASP A 28 10.33 4.09 -17.01
CA ASP A 28 9.31 3.35 -17.73
C ASP A 28 8.45 2.52 -16.77
N TYR A 29 7.13 2.50 -17.01
CA TYR A 29 6.17 1.77 -16.18
C TYR A 29 6.42 0.26 -16.17
N ALA A 30 6.76 -0.34 -17.31
CA ALA A 30 6.99 -1.77 -17.41
C ALA A 30 8.28 -2.18 -16.68
N ASP A 31 9.34 -1.38 -16.81
CA ASP A 31 10.58 -1.58 -16.08
C ASP A 31 10.36 -1.46 -14.56
N LEU A 32 9.67 -0.43 -14.11
CA LEU A 32 9.29 -0.28 -12.70
C LEU A 32 8.49 -1.50 -12.20
N ARG A 33 7.54 -1.98 -12.99
CA ARG A 33 6.73 -3.16 -12.66
C ARG A 33 7.54 -4.45 -12.58
N SER A 34 8.65 -4.54 -13.27
CA SER A 34 9.54 -5.71 -13.26
C SER A 34 10.36 -5.83 -11.98
N LEU A 35 10.46 -4.76 -11.18
CA LEU A 35 11.23 -4.74 -9.95
C LEU A 35 10.54 -5.53 -8.81
N PRO A 36 11.30 -6.24 -7.97
CA PRO A 36 10.77 -7.00 -6.83
C PRO A 36 9.91 -6.14 -5.90
N GLY A 37 8.66 -6.57 -5.68
CA GLY A 37 7.74 -5.89 -4.75
C GLY A 37 7.12 -4.58 -5.26
N ILE A 38 7.40 -4.19 -6.49
CA ILE A 38 6.76 -3.04 -7.14
C ILE A 38 5.49 -3.51 -7.84
N GLY A 39 4.36 -3.11 -7.30
CA GLY A 39 3.04 -3.36 -7.87
C GLY A 39 2.59 -2.27 -8.83
N ASP A 40 1.44 -2.48 -9.52
CA ASP A 40 0.86 -1.53 -10.47
C ASP A 40 0.73 -0.11 -9.89
N TYR A 41 0.23 0.01 -8.65
CA TYR A 41 0.11 1.30 -7.98
C TYR A 41 1.47 1.98 -7.80
N THR A 42 2.47 1.26 -7.31
CA THR A 42 3.79 1.85 -7.03
C THR A 42 4.49 2.25 -8.33
N ALA A 43 4.44 1.40 -9.35
CA ALA A 43 5.02 1.70 -10.66
C ALA A 43 4.36 2.95 -11.29
N ALA A 44 3.02 3.01 -11.29
CA ALA A 44 2.30 4.17 -11.79
C ALA A 44 2.59 5.45 -10.99
N ALA A 45 2.67 5.35 -9.67
CA ALA A 45 2.96 6.49 -8.79
C ALA A 45 4.39 7.02 -9.01
N VAL A 46 5.38 6.14 -9.12
CA VAL A 46 6.77 6.54 -9.41
C VAL A 46 6.88 7.17 -10.80
N ALA A 47 6.29 6.55 -11.83
CA ALA A 47 6.30 7.10 -13.19
C ALA A 47 5.61 8.48 -13.25
N ALA A 48 4.44 8.62 -12.59
CA ALA A 48 3.69 9.88 -12.61
C ALA A 48 4.34 10.97 -11.75
N PHE A 49 4.66 10.68 -10.49
CA PHE A 49 5.10 11.70 -9.53
C PHE A 49 6.62 11.92 -9.54
N GLY A 50 7.40 10.88 -9.81
CA GLY A 50 8.86 10.97 -9.91
C GLY A 50 9.35 11.44 -11.27
N PHE A 51 8.66 11.04 -12.34
CA PHE A 51 9.11 11.29 -13.71
C PHE A 51 8.12 12.10 -14.56
N GLY A 52 7.01 12.57 -14.00
CA GLY A 52 6.04 13.43 -14.69
C GLY A 52 5.27 12.76 -15.82
N GLN A 53 5.26 11.43 -15.90
CA GLN A 53 4.56 10.70 -16.96
C GLN A 53 3.06 10.70 -16.76
N ALA A 54 2.31 10.61 -17.88
CA ALA A 54 0.86 10.48 -17.84
C ALA A 54 0.45 9.02 -17.54
N GLN A 55 0.56 8.63 -16.26
CA GLN A 55 0.15 7.32 -15.77
C GLN A 55 -1.03 7.43 -14.82
N ALA A 56 -2.02 6.54 -14.97
CA ALA A 56 -3.17 6.46 -14.08
C ALA A 56 -2.79 5.85 -12.74
N VAL A 57 -2.78 6.66 -11.68
CA VAL A 57 -2.46 6.20 -10.32
C VAL A 57 -3.76 5.83 -9.60
N LEU A 58 -4.04 4.54 -9.50
CA LEU A 58 -5.28 4.00 -8.93
C LEU A 58 -5.06 3.54 -7.48
N ASP A 59 -5.14 4.47 -6.53
CA ASP A 59 -5.25 4.13 -5.10
C ASP A 59 -6.71 3.93 -4.68
N THR A 60 -6.93 3.60 -3.43
CA THR A 60 -8.28 3.39 -2.88
C THR A 60 -9.14 4.67 -2.89
N ASN A 61 -8.53 5.85 -2.84
CA ASN A 61 -9.22 7.13 -2.88
C ASN A 61 -9.64 7.48 -4.30
N VAL A 62 -8.71 7.40 -5.25
CA VAL A 62 -8.97 7.63 -6.68
C VAL A 62 -10.06 6.69 -7.17
N ARG A 63 -9.94 5.38 -6.90
CA ARG A 63 -10.92 4.38 -7.29
C ARG A 63 -12.32 4.68 -6.76
N ARG A 64 -12.43 5.10 -5.50
CA ARG A 64 -13.72 5.48 -4.90
C ARG A 64 -14.31 6.73 -5.55
N VAL A 65 -13.47 7.74 -5.81
CA VAL A 65 -13.93 8.95 -6.52
C VAL A 65 -14.47 8.59 -7.90
N LEU A 66 -13.71 7.82 -8.68
CA LEU A 66 -14.12 7.42 -10.03
C LEU A 66 -15.39 6.54 -10.02
N ALA A 67 -15.52 5.59 -9.09
CA ALA A 67 -16.71 4.78 -8.95
C ALA A 67 -17.97 5.64 -8.69
N ARG A 68 -17.87 6.63 -7.80
CA ARG A 68 -18.99 7.54 -7.50
C ARG A 68 -19.28 8.52 -8.63
N VAL A 69 -18.26 9.15 -9.17
CA VAL A 69 -18.44 10.21 -10.16
C VAL A 69 -18.93 9.63 -11.50
N LEU A 70 -18.41 8.48 -11.93
CA LEU A 70 -18.65 7.95 -13.27
C LEU A 70 -19.65 6.79 -13.31
N ALA A 71 -19.63 5.90 -12.31
CA ALA A 71 -20.41 4.66 -12.33
C ALA A 71 -21.63 4.65 -11.41
N ALA A 72 -21.91 5.74 -10.67
CA ALA A 72 -22.94 5.81 -9.64
C ALA A 72 -22.82 4.74 -8.55
N GLU A 73 -21.64 4.15 -8.35
CA GLU A 73 -21.36 3.14 -7.35
C GLU A 73 -20.73 3.78 -6.08
N GLU A 74 -21.22 3.41 -4.88
CA GLU A 74 -20.68 3.93 -3.62
C GLU A 74 -19.19 3.57 -3.43
N PHE A 75 -18.82 2.35 -3.83
CA PHE A 75 -17.45 1.84 -3.76
C PHE A 75 -17.07 1.06 -5.01
N PRO A 76 -15.79 1.08 -5.41
CA PRO A 76 -15.30 0.25 -6.51
C PRO A 76 -15.27 -1.23 -6.11
N ARG A 77 -15.24 -2.11 -7.08
CA ARG A 77 -15.05 -3.55 -6.88
C ARG A 77 -13.75 -3.86 -6.11
N PRO A 78 -13.63 -5.02 -5.43
CA PRO A 78 -12.44 -5.34 -4.63
C PRO A 78 -11.13 -5.31 -5.45
N ALA A 79 -11.12 -5.90 -6.63
CA ALA A 79 -9.96 -5.91 -7.53
C ALA A 79 -10.05 -4.80 -8.59
N VAL A 80 -8.90 -4.24 -8.96
CA VAL A 80 -8.81 -3.32 -10.11
C VAL A 80 -9.00 -4.10 -11.40
N THR A 81 -9.97 -3.68 -12.21
CA THR A 81 -10.26 -4.30 -13.51
C THR A 81 -9.50 -3.61 -14.66
N VAL A 82 -9.39 -4.31 -15.79
CA VAL A 82 -8.82 -3.73 -17.03
C VAL A 82 -9.65 -2.52 -17.47
N ALA A 83 -10.97 -2.62 -17.41
CA ALA A 83 -11.87 -1.53 -17.77
C ALA A 83 -11.69 -0.29 -16.87
N GLU A 84 -11.53 -0.49 -15.55
CA GLU A 84 -11.26 0.60 -14.61
C GLU A 84 -9.92 1.31 -14.91
N ARG A 85 -8.87 0.55 -15.28
CA ARG A 85 -7.59 1.13 -15.71
C ARG A 85 -7.73 1.95 -16.98
N ALA A 86 -8.41 1.40 -18.00
CA ALA A 86 -8.63 2.08 -19.26
C ALA A 86 -9.45 3.36 -19.08
N GLN A 87 -10.50 3.32 -18.26
CA GLN A 87 -11.31 4.49 -17.93
C GLN A 87 -10.49 5.58 -17.22
N ALA A 88 -9.69 5.20 -16.22
CA ALA A 88 -8.83 6.14 -15.53
C ALA A 88 -7.75 6.74 -16.45
N ALA A 89 -7.17 5.95 -17.35
CA ALA A 89 -6.21 6.43 -18.33
C ALA A 89 -6.85 7.42 -19.32
N ALA A 90 -8.08 7.17 -19.75
CA ALA A 90 -8.82 8.07 -20.67
C ALA A 90 -9.17 9.43 -20.04
N LEU A 91 -9.19 9.54 -18.72
CA LEU A 91 -9.45 10.79 -17.99
C LEU A 91 -8.20 11.63 -17.75
N LEU A 92 -7.01 11.06 -17.97
CA LEU A 92 -5.77 11.79 -17.71
C LEU A 92 -5.59 12.91 -18.72
N PRO A 93 -5.32 14.14 -18.27
CA PRO A 93 -4.83 15.17 -19.16
C PRO A 93 -3.43 14.84 -19.67
N PRO A 94 -2.95 15.50 -20.74
CA PRO A 94 -1.56 15.33 -21.18
C PRO A 94 -0.54 15.72 -20.08
N ALA A 95 0.66 15.16 -20.17
CA ALA A 95 1.79 15.62 -19.37
C ALA A 95 2.09 17.11 -19.69
N PRO A 96 2.52 17.93 -18.71
CA PRO A 96 2.85 17.59 -17.30
C PRO A 96 1.64 17.68 -16.35
N THR A 97 0.44 17.94 -16.83
CA THR A 97 -0.75 18.16 -15.99
C THR A 97 -1.27 16.87 -15.33
N ALA A 98 -1.00 15.71 -15.92
CA ALA A 98 -1.48 14.40 -15.46
C ALA A 98 -1.12 14.10 -14.00
N ALA A 99 0.10 14.42 -13.57
CA ALA A 99 0.55 14.21 -12.19
C ALA A 99 -0.27 15.08 -11.21
N LYS A 100 -0.49 16.35 -11.53
CA LYS A 100 -1.31 17.27 -10.70
C LYS A 100 -2.77 16.81 -10.62
N TRP A 101 -3.31 16.35 -11.74
CA TRP A 101 -4.67 15.79 -11.78
C TRP A 101 -4.78 14.56 -10.86
N SER A 102 -3.82 13.65 -10.93
CA SER A 102 -3.80 12.45 -10.07
C SER A 102 -3.74 12.82 -8.58
N VAL A 103 -2.90 13.79 -8.19
CA VAL A 103 -2.85 14.30 -6.81
C VAL A 103 -4.19 14.91 -6.42
N ALA A 104 -4.79 15.75 -7.25
CA ALA A 104 -6.06 16.40 -6.95
C ALA A 104 -7.20 15.38 -6.73
N VAL A 105 -7.28 14.31 -7.53
CA VAL A 105 -8.27 13.25 -7.34
C VAL A 105 -8.00 12.43 -6.08
N MET A 106 -6.73 12.14 -5.76
CA MET A 106 -6.35 11.49 -4.50
C MET A 106 -6.77 12.33 -3.28
N GLU A 107 -6.48 13.64 -3.29
CA GLU A 107 -6.87 14.56 -2.23
C GLU A 107 -8.39 14.72 -2.12
N LEU A 108 -9.09 14.83 -3.25
CA LEU A 108 -10.55 14.85 -3.27
C LEU A 108 -11.11 13.60 -2.55
N GLY A 109 -10.56 12.44 -2.82
CA GLY A 109 -10.95 11.19 -2.17
C GLY A 109 -10.59 11.16 -0.68
N ALA A 110 -9.44 11.67 -0.30
CA ALA A 110 -8.98 11.69 1.09
C ALA A 110 -9.72 12.71 1.96
N LEU A 111 -10.01 13.90 1.42
CA LEU A 111 -10.49 15.04 2.19
C LEU A 111 -11.99 15.29 2.06
N VAL A 112 -12.59 15.07 0.90
CA VAL A 112 -13.99 15.39 0.59
C VAL A 112 -14.82 14.15 0.34
N CYS A 113 -14.47 13.34 -0.66
CA CYS A 113 -15.16 12.12 -1.05
C CYS A 113 -14.73 10.92 -0.19
N THR A 114 -14.81 11.08 1.14
CA THR A 114 -14.36 10.06 2.11
C THR A 114 -15.22 8.80 2.07
N ALA A 115 -14.72 7.69 2.63
CA ALA A 115 -15.39 6.39 2.57
C ALA A 115 -16.73 6.39 3.32
N SER A 116 -16.76 6.90 4.57
CA SER A 116 -17.94 6.79 5.44
C SER A 116 -18.79 8.05 5.53
N ARG A 117 -18.20 9.23 5.36
CA ARG A 117 -18.90 10.53 5.53
C ARG A 117 -18.47 11.52 4.44
N PRO A 118 -18.85 11.30 3.18
CA PRO A 118 -18.46 12.20 2.10
C PRO A 118 -19.15 13.57 2.25
N ARG A 119 -18.40 14.63 2.05
CA ARG A 119 -18.87 16.03 2.10
C ARG A 119 -19.37 16.47 0.73
N CYS A 120 -20.44 15.83 0.22
CA CYS A 120 -20.94 16.05 -1.13
C CYS A 120 -21.39 17.48 -1.39
N ALA A 121 -21.92 18.18 -0.38
CA ALA A 121 -22.38 19.58 -0.52
C ALA A 121 -21.22 20.57 -0.81
N SER A 122 -19.99 20.24 -0.45
CA SER A 122 -18.79 21.04 -0.71
C SER A 122 -17.86 20.41 -1.78
N CYS A 123 -18.36 19.40 -2.49
CA CYS A 123 -17.56 18.70 -3.47
C CYS A 123 -17.45 19.53 -4.78
N PRO A 124 -16.24 19.84 -5.27
CA PRO A 124 -16.06 20.66 -6.47
C PRO A 124 -16.55 19.97 -7.76
N VAL A 125 -16.80 18.66 -7.72
CA VAL A 125 -17.36 17.87 -8.84
C VAL A 125 -18.73 17.30 -8.50
N GLY A 126 -19.43 17.87 -7.50
CA GLY A 126 -20.72 17.37 -7.02
C GLY A 126 -21.79 17.32 -8.10
N ASP A 127 -21.86 18.36 -8.94
CA ASP A 127 -22.82 18.47 -10.04
C ASP A 127 -22.58 17.48 -11.19
N LEU A 128 -21.36 16.94 -11.29
CA LEU A 128 -20.98 15.94 -12.28
C LEU A 128 -21.06 14.51 -11.72
N CYS A 129 -21.40 14.34 -10.43
CA CYS A 129 -21.32 13.07 -9.74
C CYS A 129 -22.53 12.20 -10.01
N ALA A 130 -22.36 11.13 -10.77
CA ALA A 130 -23.43 10.17 -11.09
C ALA A 130 -24.02 9.53 -9.82
N TRP A 131 -23.22 9.26 -8.79
CA TRP A 131 -23.71 8.68 -7.53
C TRP A 131 -24.64 9.65 -6.78
N VAL A 132 -24.32 10.95 -6.76
CA VAL A 132 -25.20 11.98 -6.18
C VAL A 132 -26.47 12.11 -6.99
N ALA A 133 -26.37 12.18 -8.33
CA ALA A 133 -27.52 12.27 -9.22
C ALA A 133 -28.46 11.06 -9.09
N ALA A 134 -27.92 9.87 -8.83
CA ALA A 134 -28.70 8.65 -8.59
C ALA A 134 -29.27 8.55 -7.16
N GLY A 135 -29.15 9.58 -6.31
CA GLY A 135 -29.65 9.57 -4.95
C GLY A 135 -28.77 8.82 -3.95
N ARG A 136 -27.52 8.61 -4.30
CA ARG A 136 -26.51 7.94 -3.45
C ARG A 136 -26.88 6.51 -3.08
N PRO A 137 -27.11 5.61 -4.06
CA PRO A 137 -27.42 4.21 -3.78
C PRO A 137 -26.35 3.58 -2.90
N ALA A 138 -26.79 2.75 -1.94
CA ALA A 138 -25.90 2.00 -1.07
C ALA A 138 -25.15 0.93 -1.87
N TYR A 139 -23.96 0.56 -1.37
CA TYR A 139 -23.16 -0.49 -1.98
C TYR A 139 -23.83 -1.85 -1.82
N ASP A 140 -24.03 -2.55 -2.92
CA ASP A 140 -24.67 -3.88 -3.01
C ASP A 140 -23.66 -5.02 -3.28
N GLY A 141 -22.37 -4.70 -3.32
CA GLY A 141 -21.31 -5.66 -3.58
C GLY A 141 -20.85 -6.45 -2.34
N PRO A 142 -19.79 -7.26 -2.49
CA PRO A 142 -19.25 -8.07 -1.40
C PRO A 142 -18.84 -7.24 -0.18
N GLU A 143 -19.07 -7.80 1.01
CA GLU A 143 -18.70 -7.14 2.28
C GLU A 143 -17.24 -6.65 2.26
N ARG A 144 -17.04 -5.38 2.59
CA ARG A 144 -15.74 -4.74 2.63
C ARG A 144 -15.11 -4.92 4.01
N LYS A 145 -14.30 -5.96 4.17
CA LYS A 145 -13.56 -6.17 5.41
C LYS A 145 -12.42 -5.15 5.51
N GLY A 146 -12.51 -4.29 6.52
CA GLY A 146 -11.40 -3.41 6.89
C GLY A 146 -10.19 -4.25 7.30
N GLN A 147 -8.99 -3.85 6.87
CA GLN A 147 -7.77 -4.50 7.31
C GLN A 147 -7.50 -4.09 8.77
N SER A 148 -7.85 -4.98 9.73
CA SER A 148 -7.50 -4.78 11.13
C SER A 148 -5.98 -4.68 11.28
N TRP A 149 -5.52 -3.79 12.16
CA TRP A 149 -4.13 -3.75 12.61
C TRP A 149 -3.99 -4.47 13.96
N ALA A 150 -4.90 -4.18 14.88
CA ALA A 150 -4.87 -4.73 16.22
C ALA A 150 -5.03 -6.25 16.21
N GLY A 151 -4.19 -6.96 16.96
CA GLY A 151 -4.24 -8.41 17.09
C GLY A 151 -3.76 -9.20 15.87
N THR A 152 -3.17 -8.57 14.85
CA THR A 152 -2.66 -9.28 13.67
C THR A 152 -1.21 -9.74 13.85
N ASP A 153 -0.83 -10.82 13.16
CA ASP A 153 0.58 -11.29 13.11
C ASP A 153 1.53 -10.19 12.63
N ARG A 154 1.04 -9.26 11.81
CA ARG A 154 1.78 -8.08 11.37
C ARG A 154 2.15 -7.17 12.55
N MET A 155 1.23 -6.95 13.49
CA MET A 155 1.49 -6.16 14.69
C MET A 155 2.50 -6.86 15.59
N VAL A 156 2.34 -8.19 15.79
CA VAL A 156 3.26 -9.00 16.59
C VAL A 156 4.67 -8.97 16.01
N ARG A 157 4.82 -9.21 14.70
CA ARG A 157 6.12 -9.10 14.01
C ARG A 157 6.77 -7.73 14.21
N GLY A 158 5.97 -6.66 14.13
CA GLY A 158 6.45 -5.30 14.38
C GLY A 158 6.97 -5.09 15.80
N ARG A 159 6.30 -5.66 16.80
CA ARG A 159 6.73 -5.60 18.21
C ARG A 159 8.00 -6.41 18.46
N LEU A 160 8.09 -7.65 17.94
CA LEU A 160 9.30 -8.45 18.04
C LEU A 160 10.50 -7.76 17.38
N MET A 161 10.32 -7.19 16.20
CA MET A 161 11.35 -6.40 15.52
C MET A 161 11.78 -5.16 16.32
N ALA A 162 10.86 -4.53 17.06
CA ALA A 162 11.20 -3.41 17.93
C ALA A 162 12.12 -3.85 19.05
N VAL A 163 11.80 -4.96 19.73
CA VAL A 163 12.67 -5.54 20.79
C VAL A 163 14.08 -5.82 20.27
N LEU A 164 14.18 -6.45 19.09
CA LEU A 164 15.49 -6.78 18.49
C LEU A 164 16.29 -5.53 18.09
N ARG A 165 15.62 -4.50 17.59
CA ARG A 165 16.26 -3.25 17.14
C ARG A 165 16.70 -2.37 18.30
N ASP A 166 15.89 -2.32 19.35
CA ASP A 166 16.08 -1.40 20.47
C ASP A 166 17.02 -2.00 21.54
N ALA A 167 17.43 -3.26 21.40
CA ALA A 167 18.40 -3.93 22.25
C ALA A 167 19.85 -3.59 21.84
N GLU A 168 20.74 -3.43 22.81
CA GLU A 168 22.19 -3.20 22.61
C GLU A 168 22.93 -4.47 22.15
N GLY A 169 22.28 -5.65 22.18
CA GLY A 169 22.88 -6.93 21.81
C GLY A 169 21.81 -8.02 21.64
N PRO A 170 22.23 -9.31 21.52
CA PRO A 170 21.29 -10.41 21.36
C PRO A 170 20.30 -10.51 22.52
N VAL A 171 19.04 -10.78 22.23
CA VAL A 171 17.95 -10.90 23.20
C VAL A 171 17.58 -12.36 23.47
N SER A 172 17.14 -12.66 24.68
CA SER A 172 16.65 -13.98 25.08
C SER A 172 15.22 -14.22 24.59
N GLN A 173 14.79 -15.49 24.60
CA GLN A 173 13.39 -15.86 24.37
C GLN A 173 12.46 -15.12 25.33
N ALA A 174 12.81 -15.01 26.61
CA ALA A 174 11.99 -14.35 27.63
C ALA A 174 11.73 -12.87 27.32
N GLN A 175 12.70 -12.16 26.74
CA GLN A 175 12.52 -10.78 26.31
C GLN A 175 11.55 -10.66 25.12
N LEU A 176 11.57 -11.61 24.18
CA LEU A 176 10.60 -11.68 23.10
C LEU A 176 9.22 -12.10 23.61
N ASP A 177 9.16 -12.98 24.62
CA ASP A 177 7.92 -13.42 25.25
C ASP A 177 7.17 -12.25 25.91
N ALA A 178 7.90 -11.35 26.52
CA ALA A 178 7.33 -10.14 27.14
C ALA A 178 6.73 -9.15 26.11
N ALA A 179 7.06 -9.27 24.83
CA ALA A 179 6.54 -8.38 23.79
C ALA A 179 5.11 -8.69 23.36
N TRP A 180 4.63 -9.92 23.61
CA TRP A 180 3.30 -10.37 23.20
C TRP A 180 2.80 -11.56 24.01
N ASP A 181 1.60 -11.44 24.60
CA ASP A 181 1.06 -12.42 25.57
C ASP A 181 0.58 -13.75 24.95
N LEU A 182 0.12 -13.71 23.67
CA LEU A 182 -0.39 -14.90 22.98
C LEU A 182 0.77 -15.72 22.40
N ALA A 183 1.18 -16.79 23.08
CA ALA A 183 2.35 -17.60 22.73
C ALA A 183 2.30 -18.14 21.31
N GLU A 184 1.21 -18.79 20.89
CA GLU A 184 1.08 -19.36 19.54
C GLU A 184 1.24 -18.32 18.43
N GLN A 185 0.70 -17.13 18.63
CA GLN A 185 0.79 -16.04 17.66
C GLN A 185 2.20 -15.46 17.61
N ARG A 186 2.81 -15.29 18.78
CA ARG A 186 4.19 -14.82 18.92
C ARG A 186 5.17 -15.77 18.25
N ASP A 187 5.05 -17.07 18.54
CA ASP A 187 5.95 -18.09 18.02
C ASP A 187 5.83 -18.21 16.49
N ARG A 188 4.60 -18.17 15.96
CA ARG A 188 4.36 -18.11 14.50
C ARG A 188 4.95 -16.85 13.88
N ALA A 189 4.80 -15.70 14.54
CA ALA A 189 5.36 -14.44 14.07
C ALA A 189 6.89 -14.45 14.08
N LEU A 190 7.50 -15.00 15.14
CA LEU A 190 8.95 -15.15 15.27
C LEU A 190 9.52 -16.12 14.24
N ALA A 191 8.90 -17.30 14.07
CA ALA A 191 9.27 -18.23 13.01
C ALA A 191 9.28 -17.56 11.64
N GLY A 192 8.21 -16.79 11.31
CA GLY A 192 8.18 -16.05 10.08
C GLY A 192 9.22 -14.93 9.93
N LEU A 193 9.76 -14.38 11.04
CA LEU A 193 10.89 -13.44 10.99
C LEU A 193 12.20 -14.15 10.70
N LEU A 194 12.40 -15.33 11.28
CA LEU A 194 13.58 -16.18 11.04
C LEU A 194 13.59 -16.70 9.60
N ASP A 195 12.46 -17.22 9.11
CA ASP A 195 12.32 -17.71 7.72
C ASP A 195 12.56 -16.62 6.68
N ASP A 196 12.12 -15.39 6.97
CA ASP A 196 12.32 -14.22 6.11
C ASP A 196 13.77 -13.67 6.22
N GLY A 197 14.63 -14.20 7.09
CA GLY A 197 15.99 -13.68 7.33
C GLY A 197 16.02 -12.30 7.98
N LEU A 198 14.94 -11.89 8.66
CA LEU A 198 14.81 -10.59 9.34
C LEU A 198 15.23 -10.67 10.81
N ALA A 199 15.38 -11.87 11.33
CA ALA A 199 15.99 -12.17 12.60
C ALA A 199 16.88 -13.41 12.45
N VAL A 200 17.87 -13.55 13.29
CA VAL A 200 18.73 -14.74 13.38
C VAL A 200 18.71 -15.29 14.79
N ARG A 201 18.86 -16.62 14.92
CA ARG A 201 18.99 -17.30 16.20
C ARG A 201 20.39 -17.91 16.30
N SER A 202 21.09 -17.58 17.38
CA SER A 202 22.41 -18.16 17.66
C SER A 202 22.31 -19.63 18.16
N SER A 203 23.44 -20.33 18.19
CA SER A 203 23.56 -21.67 18.78
C SER A 203 23.22 -21.71 20.28
N GLU A 204 23.34 -20.58 20.97
CA GLU A 204 22.99 -20.38 22.37
C GLU A 204 21.51 -20.04 22.59
N GLY A 205 20.71 -19.99 21.52
CA GLY A 205 19.29 -19.73 21.59
C GLY A 205 18.92 -18.25 21.73
N MET A 206 19.88 -17.33 21.55
CA MET A 206 19.67 -15.89 21.56
C MET A 206 19.25 -15.40 20.18
N TYR A 207 18.54 -14.27 20.13
CA TYR A 207 18.03 -13.69 18.90
C TYR A 207 18.62 -12.30 18.65
N SER A 208 18.92 -11.98 17.40
CA SER A 208 19.40 -10.66 16.98
C SER A 208 18.90 -10.29 15.58
N LEU A 209 19.13 -9.06 15.17
CA LEU A 209 19.03 -8.68 13.77
C LEU A 209 20.19 -9.34 12.98
N PRO A 210 20.00 -9.64 11.68
CA PRO A 210 21.11 -10.06 10.82
C PRO A 210 22.13 -8.91 10.69
N ASN A 211 23.41 -9.26 10.55
CA ASN A 211 24.49 -8.30 10.30
C ASN A 211 24.41 -7.71 8.90
#